data_c84d27b8fa10fcebc5ce99f613724f72
#
_entry.id   c84d27b8fa10fcebc5ce99f613724f72
#
_cell.length_a   1.000
_cell.length_b   1.000
_cell.length_c   1.000
_cell.angle_alpha   90.00
_cell.angle_beta   90.00
_cell.angle_gamma   90.00
#
_symmetry.space_group_name_H-M   'P 1'
#
loop_
_entity.id
_entity.type
_entity.pdbx_description
1 polymer ?
#
loop_
_entity_poly.entity_id
_entity_poly.type
_entity_poly.pdbx_seq_one_letter_code
_entity_poly.pdbx_strand_id
1 'polypeptide(L)'
;MGAGGANPNALAQAQEMLAKAQAELAASAVEGTAGGGAVRVTMSGEQKITGIKLSPDVVDPEDVEMLEDLIMAAISDASEKANDLQQQSFGAITGGLGLPGLGIG
;
A
#
# COMPACT_ATOMS: atom_id res chain seq x y z
N MET A 1 -31.21 27.08 -6.97
CA MET A 1 -30.74 27.16 -6.72
C MET A 1 -29.70 26.49 -6.85
N GLY A 2 -29.26 26.55 -7.74
CA GLY A 2 -28.20 25.83 -7.98
C GLY A 2 -27.51 25.56 -6.85
N ALA A 3 -27.91 26.11 -6.02
CA ALA A 3 -27.33 25.88 -4.86
C ALA A 3 -27.18 24.48 -4.56
N GLY A 4 -27.85 23.67 -5.20
CA GLY A 4 -27.71 22.29 -4.92
C GLY A 4 -26.29 21.81 -4.92
N GLY A 5 -25.45 22.46 -5.66
CA GLY A 5 -24.09 22.01 -5.70
C GLY A 5 -23.30 22.38 -4.48
N ALA A 6 -23.83 23.18 -3.63
CA ALA A 6 -23.08 23.62 -2.51
C ALA A 6 -23.44 22.90 -1.23
N ASN A 7 -23.89 21.69 -1.29
CA ASN A 7 -24.29 20.98 -0.10
C ASN A 7 -23.06 20.70 0.79
N PRO A 8 -22.93 21.34 1.93
CA PRO A 8 -21.77 21.13 2.78
C PRO A 8 -21.71 19.71 3.37
N ASN A 9 -22.86 19.06 3.50
CA ASN A 9 -22.87 17.70 4.00
C ASN A 9 -22.24 16.73 3.00
N ALA A 10 -22.46 16.94 1.72
CA ALA A 10 -21.86 16.09 0.70
C ALA A 10 -20.34 16.23 0.71
N LEU A 11 -19.84 17.45 0.87
CA LEU A 11 -18.42 17.67 0.93
C LEU A 11 -17.82 17.05 2.20
N ALA A 12 -18.49 17.21 3.32
CA ALA A 12 -18.02 16.61 4.56
C ALA A 12 -18.00 15.10 4.47
N GLN A 13 -18.99 14.49 3.85
CA GLN A 13 -19.02 13.05 3.66
C GLN A 13 -17.88 12.57 2.77
N ALA A 14 -17.60 13.32 1.70
CA ALA A 14 -16.49 12.98 0.82
C ALA A 14 -15.16 13.04 1.55
N GLN A 15 -14.98 14.04 2.41
CA GLN A 15 -13.76 14.16 3.21
C GLN A 15 -13.66 13.02 4.22
N GLU A 16 -14.78 12.64 4.83
CA GLU A 16 -14.78 11.52 5.76
C GLU A 16 -14.42 10.22 5.06
N MET A 17 -14.97 9.99 3.88
CA MET A 17 -14.65 8.77 3.12
C MET A 17 -13.18 8.72 2.73
N LEU A 18 -12.62 9.84 2.33
CA LEU A 18 -11.21 9.91 1.97
C LEU A 18 -10.32 9.67 3.19
N ALA A 19 -10.64 10.31 4.31
CA ALA A 19 -9.88 10.11 5.53
C ALA A 19 -9.96 8.66 6.01
N LYS A 20 -11.14 8.05 5.88
CA LYS A 20 -11.32 6.66 6.27
C LYS A 20 -10.52 5.72 5.37
N ALA A 21 -10.53 5.99 4.05
CA ALA A 21 -9.76 5.18 3.12
C ALA A 21 -8.26 5.29 3.41
N GLN A 22 -7.78 6.48 3.73
CA GLN A 22 -6.38 6.68 4.09
C GLN A 22 -6.03 5.98 5.40
N ALA A 23 -6.93 6.02 6.37
CA ALA A 23 -6.72 5.32 7.64
C ALA A 23 -6.69 3.81 7.45
N GLU A 24 -7.54 3.29 6.59
CA GLU A 24 -7.55 1.87 6.29
C GLU A 24 -6.26 1.45 5.59
N LEU A 25 -5.76 2.27 4.66
CA LEU A 25 -4.47 1.98 4.02
C LEU A 25 -3.33 2.01 5.03
N ALA A 26 -3.33 2.97 5.94
CA ALA A 26 -2.30 3.06 6.97
C ALA A 26 -2.34 1.87 7.91
N ALA A 27 -3.54 1.34 8.19
CA ALA A 27 -3.71 0.18 9.06
C ALA A 27 -3.51 -1.14 8.32
N SER A 28 -3.54 -1.13 7.00
CA SER A 28 -3.35 -2.34 6.22
C SER A 28 -1.87 -2.71 6.21
N ALA A 29 -1.59 -3.96 6.05
CA ALA A 29 -0.22 -4.44 5.98
C ALA A 29 -0.06 -5.42 4.85
N VAL A 30 1.05 -5.33 4.16
CA VAL A 30 1.46 -6.30 3.15
C VAL A 30 2.82 -6.84 3.56
N GLU A 31 3.16 -8.01 3.08
CA GLU A 31 4.43 -8.64 3.40
C GLU A 31 5.18 -8.91 2.12
N GLY A 32 6.39 -8.44 2.02
CA GLY A 32 7.31 -8.77 0.95
C GLY A 32 8.33 -9.77 1.45
N THR A 33 8.72 -10.70 0.60
CA THR A 33 9.67 -11.73 0.99
C THR A 33 10.77 -11.89 -0.05
N ALA A 34 11.90 -12.42 0.40
CA ALA A 34 12.99 -12.81 -0.49
C ALA A 34 13.72 -13.98 0.12
N GLY A 35 14.47 -14.71 -0.69
CA GLY A 35 15.25 -15.85 -0.21
C GLY A 35 14.38 -16.98 0.31
N GLY A 36 13.23 -17.21 -0.29
CA GLY A 36 12.35 -18.27 0.16
C GLY A 36 11.67 -17.97 1.50
N GLY A 37 11.54 -16.70 1.86
CA GLY A 37 10.95 -16.30 3.13
C GLY A 37 11.99 -16.04 4.22
N ALA A 38 13.27 -16.13 3.89
CA ALA A 38 14.32 -15.86 4.87
C ALA A 38 14.38 -14.39 5.25
N VAL A 39 13.95 -13.50 4.36
CA VAL A 39 13.80 -12.08 4.65
C VAL A 39 12.36 -11.72 4.43
N ARG A 40 11.74 -11.06 5.41
CA ARG A 40 10.35 -10.64 5.33
C ARG A 40 10.27 -9.18 5.74
N VAL A 41 9.61 -8.37 4.90
CA VAL A 41 9.42 -6.96 5.16
C VAL A 41 7.92 -6.72 5.26
N THR A 42 7.49 -6.13 6.36
CA THR A 42 6.10 -5.73 6.54
C THR A 42 5.98 -4.25 6.20
N MET A 43 5.01 -3.91 5.39
CA MET A 43 4.83 -2.54 4.91
C MET A 43 3.36 -2.18 5.02
N SER A 44 3.07 -0.93 5.40
CA SER A 44 1.69 -0.46 5.41
C SER A 44 1.24 -0.16 3.98
N GLY A 45 -0.06 0.00 3.80
CA GLY A 45 -0.61 0.39 2.50
C GLY A 45 -0.12 1.74 2.01
N GLU A 46 0.45 2.55 2.90
CA GLU A 46 1.06 3.82 2.54
C GLU A 46 2.54 3.68 2.19
N GLN A 47 3.01 2.45 2.05
CA GLN A 47 4.41 2.14 1.70
C GLN A 47 5.41 2.53 2.78
N LYS A 48 5.00 2.44 4.04
CA LYS A 48 5.91 2.64 5.15
C LYS A 48 6.33 1.28 5.69
N ILE A 49 7.61 1.07 5.84
CA ILE A 49 8.12 -0.18 6.41
C ILE A 49 7.85 -0.16 7.90
N THR A 50 7.16 -1.19 8.40
CA THR A 50 6.82 -1.30 9.81
C THR A 50 7.58 -2.42 10.50
N GLY A 51 8.23 -3.28 9.76
CA GLY A 51 9.02 -4.35 10.36
C GLY A 51 9.86 -5.09 9.33
N ILE A 52 10.94 -5.66 9.78
CA ILE A 52 11.80 -6.50 8.96
C ILE A 52 12.17 -7.70 9.82
N LYS A 53 12.01 -8.90 9.26
CA LYS A 53 12.43 -10.12 9.92
C LYS A 53 13.48 -10.82 9.08
N LEU A 54 14.55 -11.23 9.70
CA LEU A 54 15.65 -11.93 9.04
C LEU A 54 15.82 -13.28 9.69
N SER A 55 15.93 -14.31 8.86
CA SER A 55 16.31 -15.62 9.36
C SER A 55 17.80 -15.60 9.69
N PRO A 56 18.23 -16.21 10.79
CA PRO A 56 19.66 -16.28 11.10
C PRO A 56 20.49 -16.91 9.97
N ASP A 57 19.87 -17.76 9.17
CA ASP A 57 20.58 -18.45 8.09
C ASP A 57 21.13 -17.50 7.04
N VAL A 58 20.53 -16.33 6.88
CA VAL A 58 20.98 -15.37 5.87
C VAL A 58 21.82 -14.25 6.49
N VAL A 59 22.02 -14.26 7.78
CA VAL A 59 22.84 -13.26 8.46
C VAL A 59 24.25 -13.83 8.59
N ASP A 60 25.02 -13.65 7.52
CA ASP A 60 26.37 -14.17 7.44
C ASP A 60 27.35 -13.00 7.36
N PRO A 61 28.18 -12.80 8.35
CA PRO A 61 29.14 -11.70 8.34
C PRO A 61 30.11 -11.76 7.17
N GLU A 62 30.28 -12.96 6.57
CA GLU A 62 31.18 -13.10 5.44
C GLU A 62 30.50 -12.85 4.12
N ASP A 63 29.17 -12.71 4.10
CA ASP A 63 28.43 -12.45 2.87
C ASP A 63 27.32 -11.43 3.14
N VAL A 64 27.72 -10.27 3.58
CA VAL A 64 26.80 -9.18 3.89
C VAL A 64 26.09 -8.67 2.63
N GLU A 65 26.78 -8.75 1.49
CA GLU A 65 26.22 -8.28 0.22
C GLU A 65 24.99 -9.10 -0.16
N MET A 66 25.00 -10.40 0.06
CA MET A 66 23.84 -11.25 -0.19
C MET A 66 22.65 -10.79 0.66
N LEU A 67 22.89 -10.50 1.94
CA LEU A 67 21.84 -10.05 2.83
C LEU A 67 21.26 -8.70 2.36
N GLU A 68 22.12 -7.79 1.94
CA GLU A 68 21.68 -6.50 1.42
C GLU A 68 20.77 -6.69 0.21
N ASP A 69 21.14 -7.55 -0.71
CA ASP A 69 20.36 -7.83 -1.90
C ASP A 69 19.01 -8.46 -1.55
N LEU A 70 18.99 -9.37 -0.59
CA LEU A 70 17.76 -9.99 -0.16
C LEU A 70 16.81 -8.97 0.49
N ILE A 71 17.35 -8.08 1.31
CA ILE A 71 16.54 -7.03 1.93
C ILE A 71 15.94 -6.11 0.86
N MET A 72 16.74 -5.71 -0.12
CA MET A 72 16.25 -4.87 -1.21
C MET A 72 15.16 -5.57 -2.00
N ALA A 73 15.33 -6.84 -2.29
CA ALA A 73 14.34 -7.61 -3.01
C ALA A 73 13.02 -7.74 -2.22
N ALA A 74 13.12 -7.97 -0.91
CA ALA A 74 11.93 -8.06 -0.06
C ALA A 74 11.20 -6.73 0.03
N ILE A 75 11.94 -5.62 0.11
CA ILE A 75 11.35 -4.28 0.13
C ILE A 75 10.65 -4.01 -1.20
N SER A 76 11.26 -4.35 -2.32
CA SER A 76 10.64 -4.18 -3.63
C SER A 76 9.36 -4.99 -3.75
N ASP A 77 9.36 -6.23 -3.25
CA ASP A 77 8.18 -7.07 -3.27
C ASP A 77 7.06 -6.46 -2.42
N ALA A 78 7.38 -5.98 -1.22
CA ALA A 78 6.41 -5.34 -0.36
C ALA A 78 5.87 -4.05 -0.99
N SER A 79 6.75 -3.28 -1.62
CA SER A 79 6.37 -2.02 -2.27
C SER A 79 5.40 -2.25 -3.43
N GLU A 80 5.63 -3.28 -4.23
CA GLU A 80 4.71 -3.64 -5.30
C GLU A 80 3.34 -4.02 -4.74
N LYS A 81 3.32 -4.82 -3.68
CA LYS A 81 2.06 -5.23 -3.06
C LYS A 81 1.32 -4.05 -2.44
N ALA A 82 2.04 -3.15 -1.80
CA ALA A 82 1.43 -1.95 -1.23
C ALA A 82 0.88 -1.03 -2.33
N ASN A 83 1.59 -0.92 -3.44
CA ASN A 83 1.13 -0.14 -4.58
C ASN A 83 -0.15 -0.73 -5.17
N ASP A 84 -0.20 -2.05 -5.32
CA ASP A 84 -1.39 -2.74 -5.82
C ASP A 84 -2.57 -2.51 -4.87
N LEU A 85 -2.33 -2.55 -3.58
CA LEU A 85 -3.37 -2.29 -2.61
C LEU A 85 -3.90 -0.86 -2.72
N GLN A 86 -3.02 0.12 -2.89
CA GLN A 86 -3.42 1.51 -3.09
C GLN A 86 -4.27 1.65 -4.36
N GLN A 87 -3.83 1.03 -5.44
CA GLN A 87 -4.56 1.10 -6.70
C GLN A 87 -5.94 0.46 -6.57
N GLN A 88 -6.04 -0.65 -5.88
CA GLN A 88 -7.33 -1.31 -5.65
C GLN A 88 -8.26 -0.41 -4.84
N SER A 89 -7.74 0.25 -3.81
CA SER A 89 -8.54 1.14 -2.97
C SER A 89 -9.04 2.34 -3.76
N PHE A 90 -8.16 2.99 -4.52
CA PHE A 90 -8.56 4.14 -5.31
C PHE A 90 -9.43 3.73 -6.50
N GLY A 91 -9.17 2.58 -7.09
CA GLY A 91 -9.99 2.05 -8.16
C GLY A 91 -11.42 1.78 -7.70
N ALA A 92 -11.58 1.24 -6.50
CA ALA A 92 -12.90 0.99 -5.93
C ALA A 92 -13.66 2.31 -5.71
N ILE A 93 -12.97 3.35 -5.22
CA ILE A 93 -13.57 4.64 -5.02
C ILE A 93 -13.99 5.23 -6.36
N THR A 94 -13.11 5.18 -7.34
CA THR A 94 -13.40 5.71 -8.67
C THR A 94 -14.55 4.95 -9.32
N GLY A 95 -14.56 3.65 -9.19
CA GLY A 95 -15.64 2.84 -9.74
C GLY A 95 -16.97 3.13 -9.06
N GLY A 96 -16.94 3.38 -7.75
CA GLY A 96 -18.14 3.71 -7.01
C GLY A 96 -18.73 5.06 -7.39
N LEU A 97 -17.90 5.96 -7.94
CA LEU A 97 -18.39 7.24 -8.39
C LEU A 97 -19.02 7.16 -9.77
N GLY A 98 -18.97 6.04 -10.41
CA GLY A 98 -19.61 5.88 -11.71
C GLY A 98 -19.05 6.79 -12.78
N LEU A 99 -17.74 6.87 -12.88
CA LEU A 99 -17.11 7.73 -13.85
C LEU A 99 -16.78 6.93 -15.11
N PRO A 100 -17.75 6.73 -15.97
CA PRO A 100 -17.53 5.94 -17.17
C PRO A 100 -16.55 6.67 -18.06
N GLY A 101 -15.79 5.99 -18.71
CA GLY A 101 -14.86 6.60 -19.60
C GLY A 101 -13.47 6.76 -19.06
N LEU A 102 -13.33 6.77 -17.75
CA LEU A 102 -12.02 6.95 -17.28
C LEU A 102 -11.17 5.77 -17.51
N GLY A 103 -11.64 4.66 -17.45
CA GLY A 103 -10.81 3.51 -17.61
C GLY A 103 -10.80 3.00 -18.97
N ILE A 104 -11.33 3.70 -19.87
CA ILE A 104 -11.38 3.17 -21.01
C ILE A 104 -10.29 3.16 -21.63
N GLY A 105 -9.60 3.20 -21.45
CA GLY A 105 -8.40 3.05 -22.11
C GLY A 105 -8.58 2.41 -23.37
#